data_d22cf3d2b2edac25bd7fc213beabe408
#
_entry.id   d22cf3d2b2edac25bd7fc213beabe408
#
_cell.length_a   1.000
_cell.length_b   1.000
_cell.length_c   1.000
_cell.angle_alpha   90.00
_cell.angle_beta   90.00
_cell.angle_gamma   90.00
#
_symmetry.space_group_name_H-M   'P 1'
#
loop_
_entity.id
_entity.type
_entity.pdbx_description
1 polymer ?
#
loop_
_entity_poly.entity_id
_entity_poly.type
_entity_poly.pdbx_seq_one_letter_code
_entity_poly.pdbx_strand_id
1 'polypeptide(L)'
;MERILNEEGEIRLVNLDPTIGAEIKKRRPCLIVNDDAVGVLPLKIMAPITDYKDKFQDVPWMVTLIPAQQNGLEKKCVIDLFQVRSVDEKHLVELKGMIGVDQLLSVKAALKVVFGC
;
A
#
# COMPACT_ATOMS: atom_id res chain seq x y z
N MET A 1 17.93 3.26 19.14
CA MET A 1 16.51 3.11 19.40
C MET A 1 15.82 2.32 18.29
N GLU A 2 15.19 1.26 18.64
CA GLU A 2 14.49 0.48 17.67
C GLU A 2 13.32 1.25 17.11
N ARG A 3 13.20 1.25 15.81
CA ARG A 3 12.11 1.92 15.16
C ARG A 3 10.86 1.07 15.25
N ILE A 4 9.76 1.74 15.54
CA ILE A 4 8.47 1.08 15.48
C ILE A 4 8.15 0.78 14.01
N LEU A 5 7.72 -0.41 13.75
CA LEU A 5 7.43 -0.86 12.40
C LEU A 5 6.01 -0.53 12.00
N ASN A 6 5.73 -0.67 10.72
CA ASN A 6 4.39 -0.60 10.16
C ASN A 6 3.80 0.80 10.22
N GLU A 7 4.57 1.78 9.72
CA GLU A 7 4.14 3.17 9.71
C GLU A 7 3.47 3.56 8.41
N GLU A 8 2.64 4.60 8.49
CA GLU A 8 2.00 5.19 7.32
C GLU A 8 3.04 5.54 6.25
N GLY A 9 2.75 5.21 5.00
CA GLY A 9 3.65 5.49 3.90
C GLY A 9 4.65 4.41 3.61
N GLU A 10 4.74 3.40 4.46
CA GLU A 10 5.64 2.27 4.19
C GLU A 10 5.04 1.35 3.13
N ILE A 11 5.92 0.88 2.25
CA ILE A 11 5.56 -0.16 1.29
C ILE A 11 6.04 -1.48 1.86
N ARG A 12 5.10 -2.36 2.12
CA ARG A 12 5.35 -3.67 2.70
C ARG A 12 4.97 -4.77 1.73
N LEU A 13 5.76 -5.81 1.71
CA LEU A 13 5.35 -7.03 1.05
C LEU A 13 4.37 -7.71 1.97
N VAL A 14 3.18 -8.01 1.49
CA VAL A 14 2.10 -8.50 2.30
C VAL A 14 1.61 -9.82 1.76
N ASN A 15 1.39 -10.77 2.66
CA ASN A 15 0.82 -12.05 2.33
C ASN A 15 -0.69 -11.92 2.46
N LEU A 16 -1.36 -11.73 1.33
CA LEU A 16 -2.78 -11.40 1.32
C LEU A 16 -3.70 -12.60 1.49
N ASP A 17 -3.13 -13.76 1.49
CA ASP A 17 -3.93 -14.95 1.68
C ASP A 17 -4.21 -15.18 3.14
N PRO A 18 -5.06 -16.06 3.49
CA PRO A 18 -5.05 -17.46 3.05
C PRO A 18 -5.71 -17.69 1.71
N THR A 19 -5.02 -18.37 0.83
CA THR A 19 -5.66 -18.93 -0.33
C THR A 19 -6.28 -20.24 0.06
N ILE A 20 -7.27 -20.61 -0.71
CA ILE A 20 -7.98 -21.86 -0.47
C ILE A 20 -7.42 -22.88 -1.43
N GLY A 21 -7.18 -24.08 -0.92
CA GLY A 21 -6.71 -25.17 -1.74
C GLY A 21 -5.24 -25.06 -2.05
N ALA A 22 -4.85 -25.49 -3.24
CA ALA A 22 -3.46 -25.61 -3.63
C ALA A 22 -2.91 -24.36 -4.29
N GLU A 23 -3.63 -23.27 -4.16
CA GLU A 23 -3.20 -22.01 -4.77
C GLU A 23 -1.86 -21.55 -4.24
N ILE A 24 -1.07 -20.98 -5.11
CA ILE A 24 0.17 -20.36 -4.69
C ILE A 24 -0.16 -19.10 -3.92
N LYS A 25 0.38 -19.01 -2.73
CA LYS A 25 0.19 -17.81 -1.93
C LYS A 25 0.81 -16.63 -2.64
N LYS A 26 0.07 -15.56 -2.72
CA LYS A 26 0.54 -14.37 -3.38
C LYS A 26 1.01 -13.36 -2.35
N ARG A 27 2.22 -12.91 -2.56
CA ARG A 27 2.75 -11.77 -1.82
C ARG A 27 2.71 -10.59 -2.74
N ARG A 28 2.21 -9.48 -2.23
CA ARG A 28 2.03 -8.30 -3.05
C ARG A 28 2.51 -7.09 -2.27
N PRO A 29 3.20 -6.16 -2.93
CA PRO A 29 3.51 -4.91 -2.26
C PRO A 29 2.23 -4.14 -2.00
N CYS A 30 2.13 -3.59 -0.82
CA CYS A 30 1.00 -2.77 -0.40
C CYS A 30 1.51 -1.56 0.35
N LEU A 31 0.74 -0.49 0.29
CA LEU A 31 1.06 0.74 0.99
C LEU A 31 0.23 0.84 2.27
N ILE A 32 0.88 1.15 3.38
CA ILE A 32 0.16 1.43 4.62
C ILE A 32 -0.40 2.85 4.52
N VAL A 33 -1.71 2.99 4.63
CA VAL A 33 -2.37 4.27 4.38
C VAL A 33 -3.04 4.87 5.60
N ASN A 34 -3.19 4.12 6.70
CA ASN A 34 -3.81 4.70 7.88
C ASN A 34 -2.82 5.56 8.64
N ASP A 35 -3.37 6.59 9.30
CA ASP A 35 -2.58 7.47 10.15
C ASP A 35 -1.98 6.67 11.30
N ASP A 36 -0.73 6.97 11.64
CA ASP A 36 -0.01 6.25 12.69
C ASP A 36 -0.70 6.32 14.04
N ALA A 37 -1.46 7.38 14.28
CA ALA A 37 -2.16 7.56 15.54
C ALA A 37 -3.49 6.81 15.60
N VAL A 38 -3.90 6.18 14.50
CA VAL A 38 -5.18 5.51 14.43
C VAL A 38 -5.00 4.02 14.65
N GLY A 39 -5.77 3.49 15.58
CA GLY A 39 -5.83 2.07 15.78
C GLY A 39 -4.87 1.57 16.84
N VAL A 40 -5.41 0.86 17.79
CA VAL A 40 -4.60 0.20 18.82
C VAL A 40 -4.59 -1.31 18.60
N LEU A 41 -5.37 -1.79 17.64
CA LEU A 41 -5.40 -3.19 17.29
C LEU A 41 -4.25 -3.51 16.34
N PRO A 42 -3.86 -4.77 16.25
CA PRO A 42 -2.78 -5.17 15.35
C PRO A 42 -3.24 -5.19 13.89
N LEU A 43 -3.90 -4.14 13.46
CA LEU A 43 -4.43 -4.01 12.11
C LEU A 43 -3.86 -2.76 11.46
N LYS A 44 -3.64 -2.86 10.16
CA LYS A 44 -3.25 -1.72 9.33
C LYS A 44 -4.15 -1.68 8.12
N ILE A 45 -4.47 -0.48 7.67
CA ILE A 45 -5.22 -0.30 6.43
C ILE A 45 -4.21 -0.18 5.30
N MET A 46 -4.37 -0.99 4.28
CA MET A 46 -3.40 -1.08 3.20
C MET A 46 -4.08 -0.99 1.86
N ALA A 47 -3.35 -0.43 0.89
CA ALA A 47 -3.79 -0.38 -0.50
C ALA A 47 -2.81 -1.19 -1.34
N PRO A 48 -3.29 -2.06 -2.22
CA PRO A 48 -2.39 -2.87 -3.04
C PRO A 48 -1.70 -2.03 -4.10
N ILE A 49 -0.49 -2.44 -4.43
CA ILE A 49 0.33 -1.84 -5.47
C ILE A 49 0.43 -2.85 -6.59
N THR A 50 0.13 -2.43 -7.80
CA THR A 50 0.18 -3.32 -8.95
C THR A 50 0.91 -2.65 -10.11
N ASP A 51 1.27 -3.42 -11.13
CA ASP A 51 1.99 -2.90 -12.28
C ASP A 51 1.16 -1.82 -12.96
N TYR A 52 1.84 -0.78 -13.42
CA TYR A 52 1.18 0.27 -14.19
C TYR A 52 0.68 -0.29 -15.52
N LYS A 53 -0.49 0.17 -15.91
CA LYS A 53 -1.03 -0.05 -17.26
C LYS A 53 -1.62 1.26 -17.75
N ASP A 54 -1.57 1.47 -19.06
CA ASP A 54 -2.03 2.73 -19.62
C ASP A 54 -3.50 3.03 -19.28
N LYS A 55 -4.30 1.99 -19.11
CA LYS A 55 -5.71 2.18 -18.74
C LYS A 55 -5.88 2.77 -17.35
N PHE A 56 -4.83 2.81 -16.54
CA PHE A 56 -4.89 3.38 -15.19
C PHE A 56 -4.55 4.86 -15.18
N GLN A 57 -4.05 5.38 -16.28
CA GLN A 57 -3.78 6.82 -16.37
C GLN A 57 -5.08 7.57 -16.13
N ASP A 58 -5.03 8.63 -15.41
CA ASP A 58 -6.19 9.50 -15.14
C ASP A 58 -7.30 8.85 -14.31
N VAL A 59 -7.06 7.71 -13.71
CA VAL A 59 -8.03 7.15 -12.75
C VAL A 59 -7.85 7.87 -11.42
N PRO A 60 -8.87 8.61 -10.94
CA PRO A 60 -8.67 9.53 -9.81
C PRO A 60 -8.35 8.84 -8.48
N TRP A 61 -8.65 7.57 -8.33
CA TRP A 61 -8.34 6.86 -7.08
C TRP A 61 -7.08 6.02 -7.17
N MET A 62 -6.29 6.22 -8.20
CA MET A 62 -5.01 5.53 -8.34
C MET A 62 -3.87 6.54 -8.31
N VAL A 63 -2.76 6.14 -7.70
CA VAL A 63 -1.57 6.99 -7.62
C VAL A 63 -0.42 6.24 -8.26
N THR A 64 0.19 6.85 -9.25
CA THR A 64 1.33 6.25 -9.96
C THR A 64 2.61 6.44 -9.17
N LEU A 65 3.41 5.39 -9.09
CA LEU A 65 4.73 5.43 -8.47
C LEU A 65 5.79 5.08 -9.50
N ILE A 66 6.84 5.89 -9.53
CA ILE A 66 8.01 5.64 -10.36
C ILE A 66 9.08 5.00 -9.49
N PRO A 67 9.79 3.98 -10.00
CA PRO A 67 10.86 3.36 -9.22
C PRO A 67 11.85 4.38 -8.68
N ALA A 68 12.20 4.24 -7.42
CA ALA A 68 13.18 5.08 -6.77
C ALA A 68 13.83 4.25 -5.67
N GLN A 69 15.04 4.63 -5.30
CA GLN A 69 15.75 3.93 -4.25
C GLN A 69 14.94 3.88 -2.97
N GLN A 70 14.26 4.97 -2.67
CA GLN A 70 13.50 5.10 -1.44
C GLN A 70 12.32 4.14 -1.37
N ASN A 71 11.63 3.90 -2.49
CA ASN A 71 10.42 3.09 -2.46
C ASN A 71 10.65 1.61 -2.75
N GLY A 72 11.85 1.24 -3.18
CA GLY A 72 12.20 -0.16 -3.39
C GLY A 72 11.49 -0.85 -4.54
N LEU A 73 10.86 -0.09 -5.42
CA LEU A 73 10.15 -0.65 -6.56
C LEU A 73 11.09 -0.83 -7.73
N GLU A 74 10.85 -1.85 -8.54
CA GLU A 74 11.69 -2.15 -9.70
C GLU A 74 11.10 -1.66 -11.00
N LYS A 75 9.81 -1.36 -11.02
CA LYS A 75 9.14 -0.89 -12.22
C LYS A 75 8.01 0.04 -11.84
N LYS A 76 7.50 0.74 -12.84
CA LYS A 76 6.40 1.68 -12.65
C LYS A 76 5.16 0.95 -12.15
N CYS A 77 4.54 1.47 -11.12
CA CYS A 77 3.40 0.84 -10.47
C CYS A 77 2.31 1.86 -10.21
N VAL A 78 1.15 1.36 -9.80
CA VAL A 78 0.07 2.21 -9.29
C VAL A 78 -0.39 1.67 -7.95
N ILE A 79 -0.79 2.58 -7.08
CA ILE A 79 -1.47 2.25 -5.84
C ILE A 79 -2.96 2.35 -6.11
N ASP A 80 -3.71 1.29 -5.81
CA ASP A 80 -5.15 1.29 -6.04
C ASP A 80 -5.87 1.55 -4.72
N LEU A 81 -6.27 2.79 -4.52
CA LEU A 81 -6.90 3.20 -3.26
C LEU A 81 -8.34 2.72 -3.15
N PHE A 82 -8.94 2.27 -4.25
CA PHE A 82 -10.28 1.70 -4.19
C PHE A 82 -10.30 0.35 -3.49
N GLN A 83 -9.15 -0.32 -3.43
CA GLN A 83 -9.07 -1.64 -2.83
C GLN A 83 -8.44 -1.64 -1.44
N VAL A 84 -8.56 -0.52 -0.73
CA VAL A 84 -8.05 -0.49 0.65
C VAL A 84 -8.76 -1.50 1.51
N ARG A 85 -8.03 -2.08 2.43
CA ARG A 85 -8.58 -3.08 3.34
C ARG A 85 -7.74 -3.14 4.60
N SER A 86 -8.36 -3.60 5.67
CA SER A 86 -7.64 -3.86 6.92
C SER A 86 -6.93 -5.21 6.83
N VAL A 87 -5.69 -5.23 7.28
CA VAL A 87 -4.87 -6.43 7.26
C VAL A 87 -4.21 -6.57 8.62
N ASP A 88 -4.25 -7.77 9.19
CA ASP A 88 -3.56 -8.06 10.43
C ASP A 88 -2.06 -7.93 10.21
N GLU A 89 -1.37 -7.32 11.16
CA GLU A 89 0.08 -7.09 11.04
C GLU A 89 0.87 -8.37 10.82
N LYS A 90 0.35 -9.50 11.24
CA LYS A 90 1.05 -10.77 11.05
C LYS A 90 1.19 -11.16 9.58
N HIS A 91 0.42 -10.53 8.70
CA HIS A 91 0.54 -10.78 7.27
C HIS A 91 1.60 -9.92 6.60
N LEU A 92 2.19 -8.98 7.32
CA LEU A 92 3.25 -8.13 6.77
C LEU A 92 4.56 -8.90 6.83
N VAL A 93 5.23 -9.01 5.68
CA VAL A 93 6.40 -9.87 5.56
C VAL A 93 7.67 -9.06 5.58
N GLU A 94 7.78 -8.07 4.72
CA GLU A 94 9.05 -7.41 4.49
C GLU A 94 8.83 -5.94 4.16
N LEU A 95 9.68 -5.08 4.70
CA LEU A 95 9.68 -3.67 4.34
C LEU A 95 10.40 -3.50 3.01
N LYS A 96 9.71 -2.97 2.02
CA LYS A 96 10.29 -2.70 0.71
C LYS A 96 10.84 -1.29 0.61
N GLY A 97 10.16 -0.35 1.23
CA GLY A 97 10.55 1.06 1.15
C GLY A 97 9.44 1.95 1.66
N MET A 98 9.49 3.21 1.28
CA MET A 98 8.45 4.18 1.65
C MET A 98 8.23 5.14 0.52
N ILE A 99 7.04 5.75 0.51
CA ILE A 99 6.76 6.82 -0.44
C ILE A 99 7.16 8.16 0.19
N GLY A 100 7.33 9.16 -0.67
CA GLY A 100 7.66 10.51 -0.20
C GLY A 100 6.42 11.27 0.21
N VAL A 101 6.64 12.47 0.74
CA VAL A 101 5.57 13.32 1.22
C VAL A 101 4.58 13.68 0.11
N ASP A 102 5.10 14.00 -1.07
CA ASP A 102 4.23 14.37 -2.19
C ASP A 102 3.32 13.23 -2.61
N GLN A 103 3.86 12.02 -2.66
CA GLN A 103 3.04 10.87 -2.99
C GLN A 103 2.01 10.59 -1.91
N LEU A 104 2.38 10.79 -0.65
CA LEU A 104 1.44 10.58 0.44
C LEU A 104 0.27 11.56 0.34
N LEU A 105 0.55 12.81 -0.02
CA LEU A 105 -0.52 13.77 -0.24
C LEU A 105 -1.44 13.35 -1.38
N SER A 106 -0.86 12.81 -2.44
CA SER A 106 -1.65 12.29 -3.56
C SER A 106 -2.52 11.11 -3.13
N VAL A 107 -1.98 10.24 -2.28
CA VAL A 107 -2.72 9.12 -1.73
C VAL A 107 -3.92 9.61 -0.92
N LYS A 108 -3.71 10.61 -0.09
CA LYS A 108 -4.80 11.15 0.72
C LYS A 108 -5.87 11.77 -0.14
N ALA A 109 -5.49 12.46 -1.23
CA ALA A 109 -6.45 13.01 -2.15
C ALA A 109 -7.26 11.90 -2.84
N ALA A 110 -6.60 10.82 -3.22
CA ALA A 110 -7.27 9.68 -3.83
C ALA A 110 -8.25 9.01 -2.87
N LEU A 111 -7.88 8.91 -1.59
CA LEU A 111 -8.78 8.36 -0.58
C LEU A 111 -10.03 9.21 -0.41
N LYS A 112 -9.87 10.53 -0.47
CA LYS A 112 -11.04 11.42 -0.41
C LYS A 112 -11.99 11.16 -1.58
N VAL A 113 -11.45 10.90 -2.75
CA VAL A 113 -12.29 10.55 -3.90
C VAL A 113 -13.04 9.26 -3.63
N VAL A 114 -12.33 8.25 -3.15
CA VAL A 114 -12.94 6.94 -2.89
C VAL A 114 -14.09 7.05 -1.89
N PHE A 115 -13.92 7.84 -0.84
CA PHE A 115 -14.92 7.92 0.22
C PHE A 115 -15.87 9.09 0.06
N GLY A 116 -15.71 9.90 -0.97
CA GLY A 116 -16.63 10.98 -1.24
C GLY A 116 -16.53 12.15 -0.28
N CYS A 117 -15.35 12.35 0.27
CA CYS A 117 -15.16 13.44 1.23
C CYS A 117 -14.81 14.76 0.55
#